data_83172dcb7993f13acb4bdd8d2b95dd8f
#
_entry.id   83172dcb7993f13acb4bdd8d2b95dd8f
#
_cell.length_a   1.000
_cell.length_b   1.000
_cell.length_c   1.000
_cell.angle_alpha   90.00
_cell.angle_beta   90.00
_cell.angle_gamma   90.00
#
_symmetry.space_group_name_H-M   'P 1'
#
loop_
_entity.id
_entity.type
_entity.pdbx_description
1 polymer ?
#
loop_
_entity_poly.entity_id
_entity_poly.type
_entity_poly.pdbx_seq_one_letter_code
_entity_poly.pdbx_strand_id
1 'polypeptide(L)'
;MQLHKIAFTICLGLTVMLVSSAALAQYQLTNLDSNQIGWAKHVDPLQVNGWGLARSAGSPFWVSDQGSGWSTIYNGQGVKQGLEVLIPAAGAGPGQPTGIVFNGSSDFQIGGWNSHFLFATLDGTISGWAPQTNFNDAVITVNNSASGASYTGLAITNRPSGNLLYAANLAKNVVEVYDGGFNLVNSFTDTTVPAGYGPFGIQDINGLVYVSFALASTAPSGQIDVFREDGTFVKTLAQGAPLNQPWGIAVAPKNFGALSNTLLVSNNTNSGTINAFNLESGQFVGTVRDTNGKNIVIDQLWGIRFGGGSKNNGRTNQLFFTAGPHNNLAGMFGVINSK
;
A
#
# COMPACT_ATOMS: atom_id res chain seq x y z
N MET A 1 -26.41 53.65 66.94
CA MET A 1 -25.79 53.56 65.59
C MET A 1 -25.11 52.21 65.50
N GLN A 2 -25.83 51.18 64.95
CA GLN A 2 -25.34 49.79 64.82
C GLN A 2 -24.78 49.58 63.42
N LEU A 3 -23.50 49.22 63.36
CA LEU A 3 -22.84 48.83 62.08
C LEU A 3 -23.06 47.32 61.79
N HIS A 4 -23.78 47.06 60.73
CA HIS A 4 -23.91 45.71 60.22
C HIS A 4 -22.65 45.34 59.44
N LYS A 5 -21.95 44.25 59.83
CA LYS A 5 -20.85 43.60 59.07
C LYS A 5 -21.48 42.60 58.11
N ILE A 6 -21.30 42.86 56.82
CA ILE A 6 -21.65 41.92 55.77
C ILE A 6 -20.40 41.02 55.50
N ALA A 7 -20.54 39.73 55.78
CA ALA A 7 -19.53 38.75 55.46
C ALA A 7 -19.77 38.23 54.03
N PHE A 8 -18.80 38.42 53.12
CA PHE A 8 -18.78 37.83 51.79
C PHE A 8 -18.10 36.47 51.85
N THR A 9 -18.84 35.40 51.62
CA THR A 9 -18.29 34.04 51.48
C THR A 9 -17.97 33.83 50.02
N ILE A 10 -16.67 33.76 49.68
CA ILE A 10 -16.20 33.38 48.32
C ILE A 10 -16.18 31.87 48.26
N CYS A 11 -17.10 31.25 47.52
CA CYS A 11 -17.01 29.83 47.13
C CYS A 11 -16.03 29.70 45.97
N LEU A 12 -14.83 29.18 46.23
CA LEU A 12 -13.87 28.82 45.20
C LEU A 12 -14.28 27.44 44.59
N GLY A 13 -14.96 27.47 43.46
CA GLY A 13 -15.30 26.27 42.73
C GLY A 13 -14.04 25.68 42.03
N LEU A 14 -13.55 24.57 42.55
CA LEU A 14 -12.46 23.82 41.94
C LEU A 14 -13.03 23.03 40.76
N THR A 15 -12.87 23.55 39.54
CA THR A 15 -13.21 22.83 38.31
C THR A 15 -12.11 21.82 38.03
N VAL A 16 -12.30 20.56 38.39
CA VAL A 16 -11.41 19.46 38.00
C VAL A 16 -11.65 19.19 36.51
N MET A 17 -10.77 19.68 35.64
CA MET A 17 -10.73 19.24 34.27
C MET A 17 -10.23 17.78 34.25
N LEU A 18 -11.15 16.85 34.05
CA LEU A 18 -10.83 15.48 33.68
C LEU A 18 -10.25 15.50 32.27
N VAL A 19 -8.93 15.59 32.18
CA VAL A 19 -8.21 15.27 30.93
C VAL A 19 -8.37 13.75 30.73
N SER A 20 -9.33 13.35 29.89
CA SER A 20 -9.38 11.98 29.42
C SER A 20 -8.12 11.75 28.59
N SER A 21 -7.15 11.05 29.14
CA SER A 21 -6.06 10.48 28.35
C SER A 21 -6.71 9.49 27.39
N ALA A 22 -6.95 9.91 26.12
CA ALA A 22 -7.26 8.97 25.07
C ALA A 22 -6.15 7.92 25.10
N ALA A 23 -6.50 6.67 25.40
CA ALA A 23 -5.56 5.56 25.35
C ALA A 23 -4.97 5.56 23.94
N LEU A 24 -3.70 5.96 23.82
CA LEU A 24 -3.00 5.92 22.55
C LEU A 24 -3.01 4.49 22.09
N ALA A 25 -3.62 4.21 20.93
CA ALA A 25 -3.59 2.88 20.35
C ALA A 25 -2.14 2.48 20.17
N GLN A 26 -1.83 1.35 20.74
CA GLN A 26 -0.50 0.78 20.74
C GLN A 26 -0.46 -0.34 19.71
N TYR A 27 0.59 -0.31 18.88
CA TYR A 27 0.78 -1.33 17.88
C TYR A 27 2.09 -2.07 18.13
N GLN A 28 2.13 -3.32 17.69
CA GLN A 28 3.34 -4.14 17.78
C GLN A 28 3.80 -4.55 16.40
N LEU A 29 5.00 -4.13 16.04
CA LEU A 29 5.71 -4.55 14.84
C LEU A 29 6.35 -5.93 15.06
N THR A 30 6.26 -6.79 14.05
CA THR A 30 6.97 -8.06 13.97
C THR A 30 7.50 -8.27 12.56
N ASN A 31 8.81 -8.40 12.41
CA ASN A 31 9.43 -8.82 11.16
C ASN A 31 9.25 -10.33 11.00
N LEU A 32 8.67 -10.75 9.88
CA LEU A 32 8.30 -12.14 9.63
C LEU A 32 9.30 -12.84 8.73
N ASP A 33 9.69 -12.24 7.63
CA ASP A 33 10.67 -12.77 6.69
C ASP A 33 11.60 -11.65 6.16
N SER A 34 12.82 -11.98 5.80
CA SER A 34 13.82 -11.08 5.23
C SER A 34 14.88 -11.88 4.47
N ASN A 35 15.53 -11.27 3.48
CA ASN A 35 16.74 -11.86 2.87
C ASN A 35 17.99 -11.73 3.77
N GLN A 36 17.90 -11.07 4.90
CA GLN A 36 19.01 -10.87 5.84
C GLN A 36 18.88 -11.76 7.09
N ILE A 37 19.91 -12.54 7.38
CA ILE A 37 19.95 -13.43 8.54
C ILE A 37 19.85 -12.59 9.84
N GLY A 38 18.94 -12.97 10.72
CA GLY A 38 18.76 -12.34 12.04
C GLY A 38 17.86 -11.10 12.04
N TRP A 39 17.33 -10.66 10.90
CA TRP A 39 16.46 -9.50 10.82
C TRP A 39 14.98 -9.82 11.02
N ALA A 40 14.59 -11.05 10.72
CA ALA A 40 13.22 -11.54 10.83
C ALA A 40 13.18 -12.98 11.36
N LYS A 41 11.98 -13.52 11.52
CA LYS A 41 11.79 -14.91 11.99
C LYS A 41 12.25 -15.94 10.97
N HIS A 42 12.07 -15.65 9.69
CA HIS A 42 12.42 -16.51 8.56
C HIS A 42 13.39 -15.79 7.63
N VAL A 43 14.05 -16.55 6.77
CA VAL A 43 15.01 -16.02 5.79
C VAL A 43 14.67 -16.56 4.42
N ASP A 44 14.44 -15.64 3.47
CA ASP A 44 14.26 -15.94 2.05
C ASP A 44 15.20 -15.09 1.21
N PRO A 45 16.24 -15.69 0.57
CA PRO A 45 17.18 -14.94 -0.26
C PRO A 45 16.57 -14.19 -1.43
N LEU A 46 15.39 -14.61 -1.92
CA LEU A 46 14.69 -13.96 -3.03
C LEU A 46 13.91 -12.72 -2.61
N GLN A 47 13.62 -12.54 -1.32
CA GLN A 47 12.90 -11.38 -0.83
C GLN A 47 13.81 -10.15 -0.79
N VAL A 48 14.08 -9.57 -1.96
CA VAL A 48 14.92 -8.36 -2.11
C VAL A 48 14.03 -7.21 -2.56
N ASN A 49 14.01 -6.12 -1.78
CA ASN A 49 13.17 -4.96 -2.02
C ASN A 49 11.70 -5.35 -2.29
N GLY A 50 11.10 -6.03 -1.31
CA GLY A 50 9.69 -6.39 -1.37
C GLY A 50 8.83 -5.14 -1.52
N TRP A 51 8.17 -4.97 -2.69
CA TRP A 51 7.43 -3.78 -3.05
C TRP A 51 5.92 -4.00 -2.90
N GLY A 52 5.28 -4.58 -3.90
CA GLY A 52 3.85 -4.83 -3.91
C GLY A 52 3.42 -6.00 -3.03
N LEU A 53 2.20 -5.93 -2.52
CA LEU A 53 1.65 -6.94 -1.61
C LEU A 53 0.18 -7.20 -1.97
N ALA A 54 -0.13 -8.44 -2.41
CA ALA A 54 -1.48 -8.84 -2.75
C ALA A 54 -1.87 -10.19 -2.13
N ARG A 55 -3.16 -10.44 -2.06
CA ARG A 55 -3.76 -11.72 -1.68
C ARG A 55 -5.21 -11.82 -2.18
N SER A 56 -5.71 -13.04 -2.35
CA SER A 56 -7.15 -13.29 -2.41
C SER A 56 -7.76 -13.31 -0.99
N ALA A 57 -9.04 -13.57 -0.88
CA ALA A 57 -9.68 -13.77 0.41
C ALA A 57 -9.04 -14.91 1.22
N GLY A 58 -8.63 -16.00 0.57
CA GLY A 58 -8.11 -17.20 1.23
C GLY A 58 -6.67 -17.58 0.91
N SER A 59 -6.00 -16.94 -0.07
CA SER A 59 -4.62 -17.25 -0.43
C SER A 59 -3.62 -16.71 0.61
N PRO A 60 -2.39 -17.24 0.64
CA PRO A 60 -1.24 -16.55 1.21
C PRO A 60 -1.03 -15.18 0.57
N PHE A 61 -0.11 -14.39 1.12
CA PHE A 61 0.36 -13.14 0.54
C PHE A 61 1.35 -13.41 -0.59
N TRP A 62 1.19 -12.67 -1.67
CA TRP A 62 2.12 -12.59 -2.80
C TRP A 62 2.86 -11.27 -2.72
N VAL A 63 4.17 -11.31 -2.81
CA VAL A 63 5.06 -10.15 -2.76
C VAL A 63 5.73 -9.96 -4.11
N SER A 64 5.78 -8.74 -4.60
CA SER A 64 6.64 -8.37 -5.73
C SER A 64 8.04 -8.04 -5.20
N ASP A 65 9.00 -8.92 -5.42
CA ASP A 65 10.38 -8.74 -4.97
C ASP A 65 11.17 -8.05 -6.09
N GLN A 66 11.15 -6.72 -6.07
CA GLN A 66 11.66 -5.89 -7.17
C GLN A 66 13.15 -6.13 -7.43
N GLY A 67 13.94 -6.32 -6.37
CA GLY A 67 15.38 -6.49 -6.50
C GLY A 67 15.82 -7.87 -7.02
N SER A 68 14.98 -8.90 -6.90
CA SER A 68 15.26 -10.24 -7.41
C SER A 68 14.51 -10.57 -8.71
N GLY A 69 13.41 -9.86 -8.99
CA GLY A 69 12.56 -10.12 -10.16
C GLY A 69 11.58 -11.27 -9.97
N TRP A 70 11.37 -11.72 -8.75
CA TRP A 70 10.45 -12.79 -8.42
C TRP A 70 9.18 -12.26 -7.72
N SER A 71 8.16 -13.09 -7.69
CA SER A 71 7.10 -13.00 -6.70
C SER A 71 7.19 -14.18 -5.76
N THR A 72 7.45 -13.91 -4.50
CA THR A 72 7.49 -14.89 -3.41
C THR A 72 6.18 -14.90 -2.63
N ILE A 73 5.91 -16.00 -1.93
CA ILE A 73 4.60 -16.22 -1.33
C ILE A 73 4.76 -16.60 0.13
N TYR A 74 4.07 -15.86 1.04
CA TYR A 74 4.17 -16.07 2.48
C TYR A 74 2.80 -16.24 3.13
N ASN A 75 2.70 -17.15 4.09
CA ASN A 75 1.51 -17.19 4.93
C ASN A 75 1.51 -16.06 6.00
N GLY A 76 0.43 -15.95 6.77
CA GLY A 76 0.30 -14.92 7.82
C GLY A 76 1.30 -15.02 8.99
N GLN A 77 2.12 -16.06 9.06
CA GLN A 77 3.25 -16.20 9.98
C GLN A 77 4.61 -15.90 9.33
N GLY A 78 4.64 -15.57 8.05
CA GLY A 78 5.86 -15.32 7.29
C GLY A 78 6.53 -16.56 6.75
N VAL A 79 5.89 -17.74 6.87
CA VAL A 79 6.46 -18.97 6.32
C VAL A 79 6.30 -18.96 4.82
N LYS A 80 7.43 -19.04 4.11
CA LYS A 80 7.48 -19.13 2.65
C LYS A 80 6.74 -20.36 2.15
N GLN A 81 5.98 -20.22 1.08
CA GLN A 81 5.31 -21.31 0.37
C GLN A 81 6.22 -21.82 -0.75
N GLY A 82 5.97 -23.06 -1.23
CA GLY A 82 6.86 -23.70 -2.21
C GLY A 82 6.77 -23.16 -3.63
N LEU A 83 5.82 -22.30 -3.96
CA LEU A 83 5.69 -21.66 -5.26
C LEU A 83 6.44 -20.33 -5.27
N GLU A 84 7.23 -20.12 -6.31
CA GLU A 84 7.90 -18.88 -6.67
C GLU A 84 7.59 -18.60 -8.15
N VAL A 85 7.31 -17.36 -8.48
CA VAL A 85 6.95 -16.97 -9.84
C VAL A 85 7.94 -15.93 -10.35
N LEU A 86 8.64 -16.25 -11.45
CA LEU A 86 9.49 -15.28 -12.13
C LEU A 86 8.64 -14.23 -12.85
N ILE A 87 8.94 -12.97 -12.65
CA ILE A 87 8.33 -11.87 -13.38
C ILE A 87 9.29 -11.44 -14.49
N PRO A 88 8.90 -11.63 -15.76
CA PRO A 88 9.82 -11.41 -16.88
C PRO A 88 10.07 -9.91 -17.12
N ALA A 89 11.29 -9.56 -17.52
CA ALA A 89 11.64 -8.25 -18.03
C ALA A 89 11.04 -8.01 -19.43
N ALA A 90 10.98 -6.76 -19.86
CA ALA A 90 10.64 -6.40 -21.25
C ALA A 90 11.60 -7.02 -22.28
N GLY A 91 12.83 -7.29 -21.87
CA GLY A 91 13.87 -8.01 -22.63
C GLY A 91 14.10 -9.42 -22.09
N ALA A 92 15.35 -9.82 -21.97
CA ALA A 92 15.73 -11.11 -21.40
C ALA A 92 15.94 -11.01 -19.88
N GLY A 93 15.59 -12.08 -19.17
CA GLY A 93 15.85 -12.24 -17.74
C GLY A 93 14.72 -11.72 -16.83
N PRO A 94 15.00 -11.61 -15.51
CA PRO A 94 14.05 -11.13 -14.53
C PRO A 94 13.73 -9.63 -14.71
N GLY A 95 12.46 -9.26 -14.56
CA GLY A 95 12.01 -7.89 -14.53
C GLY A 95 12.18 -7.25 -13.15
N GLN A 96 11.61 -6.05 -13.01
CA GLN A 96 11.60 -5.30 -11.75
C GLN A 96 10.15 -5.08 -11.27
N PRO A 97 9.51 -6.13 -10.69
CA PRO A 97 8.09 -6.06 -10.32
C PRO A 97 7.85 -5.07 -9.17
N THR A 98 6.76 -4.30 -9.29
CA THR A 98 6.36 -3.27 -8.35
C THR A 98 4.94 -3.53 -7.82
N GLY A 99 3.92 -2.93 -8.44
CA GLY A 99 2.52 -3.17 -8.08
C GLY A 99 2.08 -4.59 -8.41
N ILE A 100 1.26 -5.18 -7.55
CA ILE A 100 0.63 -6.48 -7.75
C ILE A 100 -0.83 -6.43 -7.32
N VAL A 101 -1.71 -7.10 -8.09
CA VAL A 101 -3.11 -7.27 -7.73
C VAL A 101 -3.56 -8.73 -7.89
N PHE A 102 -4.53 -9.13 -7.08
CA PHE A 102 -5.25 -10.38 -7.26
C PHE A 102 -6.44 -10.13 -8.21
N ASN A 103 -6.53 -10.94 -9.26
CA ASN A 103 -7.69 -10.98 -10.15
C ASN A 103 -8.61 -12.13 -9.74
N GLY A 104 -9.78 -11.79 -9.23
CA GLY A 104 -10.82 -12.76 -8.86
C GLY A 104 -11.89 -12.96 -9.92
N SER A 105 -11.69 -12.44 -11.14
CA SER A 105 -12.66 -12.43 -12.22
C SER A 105 -12.27 -13.36 -13.37
N SER A 106 -13.12 -13.42 -14.38
CA SER A 106 -12.83 -14.07 -15.68
C SER A 106 -12.15 -13.13 -16.69
N ASP A 107 -11.94 -11.87 -16.33
CA ASP A 107 -11.17 -10.93 -17.13
C ASP A 107 -9.65 -11.21 -17.04
N PHE A 108 -8.87 -10.54 -17.86
CA PHE A 108 -7.40 -10.65 -17.87
C PHE A 108 -6.90 -12.07 -18.12
N GLN A 109 -7.37 -12.69 -19.20
CA GLN A 109 -7.01 -14.05 -19.57
C GLN A 109 -5.64 -14.11 -20.26
N ILE A 110 -4.92 -15.23 -20.01
CA ILE A 110 -3.63 -15.54 -20.59
C ILE A 110 -3.68 -16.97 -21.15
N GLY A 111 -3.49 -17.13 -22.47
CA GLY A 111 -3.59 -18.43 -23.11
C GLY A 111 -4.95 -19.11 -22.93
N GLY A 112 -6.03 -18.33 -22.77
CA GLY A 112 -7.39 -18.81 -22.53
C GLY A 112 -7.72 -19.15 -21.07
N TRP A 113 -6.80 -18.88 -20.13
CA TRP A 113 -7.00 -19.09 -18.68
C TRP A 113 -6.99 -17.78 -17.93
N ASN A 114 -7.81 -17.67 -16.89
CA ASN A 114 -7.86 -16.47 -16.04
C ASN A 114 -6.52 -16.32 -15.30
N SER A 115 -5.89 -15.15 -15.42
CA SER A 115 -4.76 -14.83 -14.55
C SER A 115 -5.24 -14.68 -13.11
N HIS A 116 -4.51 -15.23 -12.16
CA HIS A 116 -4.82 -15.06 -10.73
C HIS A 116 -4.16 -13.83 -10.14
N PHE A 117 -2.96 -13.50 -10.60
CA PHE A 117 -2.23 -12.30 -10.17
C PHE A 117 -1.68 -11.55 -11.38
N LEU A 118 -1.70 -10.24 -11.28
CA LEU A 118 -1.17 -9.32 -12.29
C LEU A 118 -0.08 -8.48 -11.65
N PHE A 119 0.98 -8.21 -12.41
CA PHE A 119 2.18 -7.53 -11.97
C PHE A 119 2.51 -6.39 -12.91
N ALA A 120 2.91 -5.25 -12.35
CA ALA A 120 3.51 -4.14 -13.08
C ALA A 120 5.02 -4.10 -12.81
N THR A 121 5.81 -3.54 -13.72
CA THR A 121 7.27 -3.47 -13.61
C THR A 121 7.80 -2.08 -13.90
N LEU A 122 9.00 -1.76 -13.36
CA LEU A 122 9.70 -0.51 -13.68
C LEU A 122 10.16 -0.43 -15.13
N ASP A 123 10.34 -1.56 -15.78
CA ASP A 123 10.72 -1.63 -17.20
C ASP A 123 9.53 -1.54 -18.18
N GLY A 124 8.37 -1.15 -17.67
CA GLY A 124 7.21 -0.78 -18.48
C GLY A 124 6.39 -1.95 -18.99
N THR A 125 6.38 -3.08 -18.29
CA THR A 125 5.53 -4.22 -18.64
C THR A 125 4.41 -4.42 -17.63
N ILE A 126 3.31 -5.04 -18.09
CA ILE A 126 2.31 -5.68 -17.24
C ILE A 126 2.32 -7.16 -17.62
N SER A 127 2.42 -8.02 -16.62
CA SER A 127 2.38 -9.47 -16.79
C SER A 127 1.31 -10.08 -15.90
N GLY A 128 0.81 -11.25 -16.28
CA GLY A 128 -0.13 -12.00 -15.50
C GLY A 128 0.34 -13.42 -15.26
N TRP A 129 -0.12 -14.02 -14.17
CA TRP A 129 0.17 -15.40 -13.83
C TRP A 129 -1.10 -16.24 -13.82
N ALA A 130 -1.09 -17.29 -14.68
CA ALA A 130 -2.09 -18.34 -14.77
C ALA A 130 -1.36 -19.69 -14.73
N PRO A 131 -1.54 -20.52 -13.68
CA PRO A 131 -0.75 -21.76 -13.52
C PRO A 131 -0.94 -22.77 -14.65
N GLN A 132 -2.07 -22.70 -15.38
CA GLN A 132 -2.35 -23.57 -16.52
C GLN A 132 -1.58 -23.12 -17.78
N THR A 133 -1.20 -21.85 -17.87
CA THR A 133 -0.40 -21.31 -18.99
C THR A 133 1.09 -21.49 -18.74
N ASN A 134 1.55 -21.05 -17.57
CA ASN A 134 2.91 -21.28 -17.08
C ASN A 134 2.89 -21.29 -15.55
N PHE A 135 3.42 -22.35 -14.95
CA PHE A 135 3.38 -22.52 -13.50
C PHE A 135 4.45 -21.70 -12.78
N ASN A 136 5.63 -21.53 -13.39
CA ASN A 136 6.78 -20.91 -12.75
C ASN A 136 7.00 -19.44 -13.16
N ASP A 137 6.43 -19.01 -14.28
CA ASP A 137 6.69 -17.68 -14.83
C ASP A 137 5.37 -16.95 -15.12
N ALA A 138 5.32 -15.65 -14.85
CA ALA A 138 4.29 -14.78 -15.36
C ALA A 138 4.50 -14.52 -16.87
N VAL A 139 3.45 -14.19 -17.59
CA VAL A 139 3.47 -13.92 -19.02
C VAL A 139 3.18 -12.44 -19.28
N ILE A 140 4.05 -11.77 -20.05
CA ILE A 140 3.85 -10.37 -20.43
C ILE A 140 2.60 -10.26 -21.31
N THR A 141 1.70 -9.38 -20.92
CA THR A 141 0.47 -9.06 -21.66
C THR A 141 0.47 -7.64 -22.23
N VAL A 142 1.20 -6.72 -21.58
CA VAL A 142 1.44 -5.36 -22.06
C VAL A 142 2.93 -5.08 -22.00
N ASN A 143 3.50 -4.55 -23.10
CA ASN A 143 4.89 -4.13 -23.15
C ASN A 143 4.98 -2.71 -23.73
N ASN A 144 5.16 -1.73 -22.86
CA ASN A 144 5.32 -0.32 -23.17
C ASN A 144 6.75 0.18 -22.91
N SER A 145 7.71 -0.72 -22.78
CA SER A 145 9.12 -0.41 -22.53
C SER A 145 9.71 0.51 -23.61
N ALA A 146 9.39 0.24 -24.89
CA ALA A 146 9.85 1.06 -26.01
C ALA A 146 9.36 2.51 -25.95
N SER A 147 8.24 2.78 -25.28
CA SER A 147 7.74 4.14 -25.05
C SER A 147 8.33 4.80 -23.80
N GLY A 148 9.18 4.09 -23.05
CA GLY A 148 9.78 4.55 -21.80
C GLY A 148 8.78 4.59 -20.63
N ALA A 149 7.79 3.71 -20.62
CA ALA A 149 6.89 3.54 -19.47
C ALA A 149 7.66 2.97 -18.27
N SER A 150 7.25 3.38 -17.06
CA SER A 150 7.76 2.82 -15.79
C SER A 150 6.59 2.76 -14.79
N TYR A 151 6.12 1.56 -14.52
CA TYR A 151 4.97 1.33 -13.67
C TYR A 151 5.38 1.10 -12.23
N THR A 152 4.87 1.93 -11.32
CA THR A 152 5.21 1.88 -9.89
C THR A 152 4.09 1.32 -9.03
N GLY A 153 2.86 1.29 -9.51
CA GLY A 153 1.69 0.80 -8.79
C GLY A 153 0.67 0.17 -9.73
N LEU A 154 -0.15 -0.73 -9.18
CA LEU A 154 -1.22 -1.43 -9.92
C LEU A 154 -2.46 -1.53 -9.03
N ALA A 155 -3.63 -1.26 -9.59
CA ALA A 155 -4.93 -1.47 -8.95
C ALA A 155 -5.90 -2.12 -9.92
N ILE A 156 -6.87 -2.88 -9.39
CA ILE A 156 -7.92 -3.53 -10.17
C ILE A 156 -9.27 -3.21 -9.55
N THR A 157 -10.26 -2.90 -10.39
CA THR A 157 -11.65 -2.74 -9.94
C THR A 157 -12.35 -4.08 -9.81
N ASN A 158 -13.52 -4.06 -9.16
CA ASN A 158 -14.42 -5.19 -9.10
C ASN A 158 -15.80 -4.74 -9.60
N ARG A 159 -16.03 -4.82 -10.92
CA ARG A 159 -17.21 -4.28 -11.61
C ARG A 159 -18.01 -5.36 -12.32
N PRO A 160 -19.33 -5.34 -12.23
CA PRO A 160 -20.19 -6.24 -13.01
C PRO A 160 -20.07 -6.05 -14.54
N SER A 161 -19.67 -4.84 -14.99
CA SER A 161 -19.53 -4.48 -16.41
C SER A 161 -18.16 -4.83 -17.02
N GLY A 162 -17.34 -5.59 -16.31
CA GLY A 162 -15.95 -5.88 -16.66
C GLY A 162 -14.97 -5.03 -15.83
N ASN A 163 -13.90 -5.65 -15.39
CA ASN A 163 -12.90 -5.00 -14.55
C ASN A 163 -11.97 -4.11 -15.37
N LEU A 164 -11.47 -3.08 -14.71
CA LEU A 164 -10.42 -2.22 -15.22
C LEU A 164 -9.15 -2.43 -14.39
N LEU A 165 -8.01 -2.38 -15.05
CA LEU A 165 -6.68 -2.42 -14.45
C LEU A 165 -6.04 -1.04 -14.61
N TYR A 166 -5.59 -0.47 -13.51
CA TYR A 166 -4.96 0.85 -13.46
C TYR A 166 -3.48 0.70 -13.16
N ALA A 167 -2.64 1.24 -14.02
CA ALA A 167 -1.19 1.22 -13.87
C ALA A 167 -0.66 2.65 -13.67
N ALA A 168 -0.04 2.90 -12.52
CA ALA A 168 0.60 4.17 -12.21
C ALA A 168 1.91 4.28 -13.02
N ASN A 169 1.89 5.00 -14.13
CA ASN A 169 3.05 5.23 -14.98
C ASN A 169 3.79 6.50 -14.54
N LEU A 170 4.74 6.33 -13.62
CA LEU A 170 5.52 7.43 -13.05
C LEU A 170 6.29 8.21 -14.13
N ALA A 171 6.91 7.49 -15.07
CA ALA A 171 7.73 8.11 -16.12
C ALA A 171 6.94 8.97 -17.10
N LYS A 172 5.64 8.66 -17.28
CA LYS A 172 4.73 9.41 -18.17
C LYS A 172 3.83 10.38 -17.42
N ASN A 173 3.87 10.39 -16.10
CA ASN A 173 3.00 11.18 -15.24
C ASN A 173 1.50 10.96 -15.51
N VAL A 174 1.09 9.72 -15.77
CA VAL A 174 -0.30 9.32 -16.00
C VAL A 174 -0.63 8.01 -15.31
N VAL A 175 -1.90 7.81 -15.00
CA VAL A 175 -2.46 6.48 -14.74
C VAL A 175 -3.01 5.95 -16.05
N GLU A 176 -2.50 4.83 -16.53
CA GLU A 176 -3.02 4.13 -17.70
C GLU A 176 -4.09 3.13 -17.27
N VAL A 177 -5.16 3.01 -18.05
CA VAL A 177 -6.31 2.15 -17.74
C VAL A 177 -6.49 1.12 -18.84
N TYR A 178 -6.50 -0.14 -18.45
CA TYR A 178 -6.65 -1.29 -19.35
C TYR A 178 -7.96 -2.01 -19.08
N ASP A 179 -8.63 -2.47 -20.14
CA ASP A 179 -9.80 -3.32 -20.05
C ASP A 179 -9.43 -4.79 -19.72
N GLY A 180 -10.44 -5.65 -19.53
CA GLY A 180 -10.25 -7.07 -19.23
C GLY A 180 -9.53 -7.89 -20.31
N GLY A 181 -9.32 -7.32 -21.49
CA GLY A 181 -8.51 -7.87 -22.59
C GLY A 181 -7.12 -7.27 -22.69
N PHE A 182 -6.66 -6.48 -21.70
CA PHE A 182 -5.39 -5.75 -21.70
C PHE A 182 -5.27 -4.65 -22.77
N ASN A 183 -6.39 -4.15 -23.30
CA ASN A 183 -6.34 -3.01 -24.21
C ASN A 183 -6.30 -1.72 -23.40
N LEU A 184 -5.46 -0.76 -23.80
CA LEU A 184 -5.44 0.58 -23.23
C LEU A 184 -6.73 1.30 -23.66
N VAL A 185 -7.59 1.63 -22.70
CA VAL A 185 -8.91 2.26 -22.95
C VAL A 185 -9.00 3.69 -22.46
N ASN A 186 -8.13 4.10 -21.53
CA ASN A 186 -8.10 5.45 -20.99
C ASN A 186 -6.74 5.77 -20.38
N SER A 187 -6.45 7.05 -20.16
CA SER A 187 -5.37 7.53 -19.30
C SER A 187 -5.79 8.84 -18.64
N PHE A 188 -5.36 9.06 -17.41
CA PHE A 188 -5.67 10.29 -16.67
C PHE A 188 -4.54 10.66 -15.71
N THR A 189 -4.52 11.92 -15.30
CA THR A 189 -3.65 12.43 -14.24
C THR A 189 -4.33 13.63 -13.57
N ASP A 190 -3.82 14.07 -12.44
CA ASP A 190 -4.15 15.39 -11.91
C ASP A 190 -3.16 16.41 -12.46
N THR A 191 -3.66 17.36 -13.24
CA THR A 191 -2.85 18.45 -13.81
C THR A 191 -2.53 19.55 -12.79
N THR A 192 -3.10 19.50 -11.59
CA THR A 192 -2.87 20.46 -10.50
C THR A 192 -1.75 20.06 -9.56
N VAL A 193 -1.25 18.82 -9.63
CA VAL A 193 -0.08 18.41 -8.83
C VAL A 193 1.15 19.23 -9.22
N PRO A 194 2.00 19.60 -8.27
CA PRO A 194 3.21 20.36 -8.55
C PRO A 194 4.11 19.66 -9.58
N ALA A 195 4.84 20.43 -10.36
CA ALA A 195 5.77 19.91 -11.36
C ALA A 195 6.79 18.94 -10.72
N GLY A 196 7.04 17.82 -11.39
CA GLY A 196 7.94 16.77 -10.93
C GLY A 196 7.27 15.67 -10.11
N TYR A 197 6.03 15.85 -9.67
CA TYR A 197 5.23 14.77 -9.07
C TYR A 197 4.68 13.85 -10.16
N GLY A 198 4.63 12.56 -9.85
CA GLY A 198 3.99 11.56 -10.68
C GLY A 198 3.20 10.55 -9.85
N PRO A 199 2.24 9.83 -10.48
CA PRO A 199 1.50 8.77 -9.82
C PRO A 199 2.46 7.67 -9.37
N PHE A 200 2.35 7.27 -8.10
CA PHE A 200 3.33 6.39 -7.46
C PHE A 200 2.69 5.11 -6.90
N GLY A 201 1.79 5.22 -5.93
CA GLY A 201 0.94 4.14 -5.45
C GLY A 201 -0.50 4.34 -5.91
N ILE A 202 -1.26 3.24 -6.01
CA ILE A 202 -2.65 3.29 -6.48
C ILE A 202 -3.47 2.18 -5.84
N GLN A 203 -4.72 2.47 -5.47
CA GLN A 203 -5.63 1.49 -4.88
C GLN A 203 -7.08 1.82 -5.24
N ASP A 204 -7.85 0.81 -5.67
CA ASP A 204 -9.31 0.91 -5.70
C ASP A 204 -9.89 0.69 -4.30
N ILE A 205 -10.76 1.60 -3.87
CA ILE A 205 -11.48 1.54 -2.60
C ILE A 205 -12.95 1.87 -2.87
N ASN A 206 -13.79 0.87 -2.83
CA ASN A 206 -15.25 1.01 -3.01
C ASN A 206 -15.66 1.75 -4.29
N GLY A 207 -14.99 1.48 -5.42
CA GLY A 207 -15.30 2.08 -6.71
C GLY A 207 -14.75 3.52 -6.88
N LEU A 208 -13.81 3.91 -6.05
CA LEU A 208 -13.00 5.12 -6.19
C LEU A 208 -11.52 4.74 -6.27
N VAL A 209 -10.81 5.36 -7.19
CA VAL A 209 -9.38 5.13 -7.41
C VAL A 209 -8.58 6.18 -6.63
N TYR A 210 -7.88 5.74 -5.60
CA TYR A 210 -6.97 6.55 -4.80
C TYR A 210 -5.58 6.46 -5.41
N VAL A 211 -5.01 7.59 -5.78
CA VAL A 211 -3.67 7.68 -6.37
C VAL A 211 -2.79 8.50 -5.45
N SER A 212 -1.66 7.95 -5.04
CA SER A 212 -0.63 8.75 -4.41
C SER A 212 0.29 9.35 -5.45
N PHE A 213 0.64 10.61 -5.27
CA PHE A 213 1.61 11.32 -6.08
C PHE A 213 2.85 11.59 -5.23
N ALA A 214 4.00 11.28 -5.78
CA ALA A 214 5.28 11.49 -5.14
C ALA A 214 6.22 12.26 -6.06
N LEU A 215 7.12 13.01 -5.44
CA LEU A 215 8.21 13.68 -6.13
C LEU A 215 9.43 12.75 -6.10
N ALA A 216 10.06 12.55 -7.23
CA ALA A 216 11.34 11.82 -7.34
C ALA A 216 12.51 12.65 -6.75
N SER A 217 12.32 13.30 -5.61
CA SER A 217 13.30 14.16 -4.93
C SER A 217 13.27 13.93 -3.42
N THR A 218 14.30 14.45 -2.73
CA THR A 218 14.49 14.32 -1.28
C THR A 218 13.60 15.23 -0.42
N ALA A 219 12.76 16.06 -1.01
CA ALA A 219 11.89 16.97 -0.24
C ALA A 219 10.68 16.21 0.34
N PRO A 220 10.39 16.37 1.66
CA PRO A 220 9.22 15.76 2.26
C PRO A 220 7.95 16.31 1.63
N SER A 221 7.29 15.52 0.80
CA SER A 221 6.06 15.93 0.15
C SER A 221 5.36 14.75 -0.49
N GLY A 222 4.06 14.85 -0.61
CA GLY A 222 3.21 13.86 -1.25
C GLY A 222 1.78 14.36 -1.33
N GLN A 223 1.00 13.71 -2.15
CA GLN A 223 -0.42 14.01 -2.34
C GLN A 223 -1.19 12.72 -2.53
N ILE A 224 -2.41 12.67 -2.05
CA ILE A 224 -3.38 11.60 -2.31
C ILE A 224 -4.58 12.22 -3.00
N ASP A 225 -4.82 11.80 -4.22
CA ASP A 225 -5.98 12.21 -5.00
C ASP A 225 -6.97 11.07 -5.17
N VAL A 226 -8.22 11.43 -5.32
CA VAL A 226 -9.33 10.50 -5.51
C VAL A 226 -9.96 10.77 -6.88
N PHE A 227 -10.12 9.71 -7.65
CA PHE A 227 -10.75 9.71 -8.96
C PHE A 227 -11.93 8.74 -8.99
N ARG A 228 -12.85 8.95 -9.90
CA ARG A 228 -13.81 7.92 -10.31
C ARG A 228 -13.10 6.86 -11.15
N GLU A 229 -13.73 5.72 -11.34
CA GLU A 229 -13.20 4.64 -12.18
C GLU A 229 -13.01 5.06 -13.67
N ASP A 230 -13.72 6.07 -14.13
CA ASP A 230 -13.57 6.63 -15.49
C ASP A 230 -12.40 7.64 -15.60
N GLY A 231 -11.65 7.87 -14.51
CA GLY A 231 -10.55 8.83 -14.45
C GLY A 231 -10.99 10.26 -14.12
N THR A 232 -12.29 10.51 -13.89
CA THR A 232 -12.75 11.84 -13.48
C THR A 232 -12.22 12.18 -12.09
N PHE A 233 -11.52 13.30 -11.97
CA PHE A 233 -11.02 13.82 -10.69
C PHE A 233 -12.18 14.16 -9.75
N VAL A 234 -12.08 13.71 -8.50
CA VAL A 234 -13.07 13.98 -7.46
C VAL A 234 -12.56 15.04 -6.49
N LYS A 235 -11.37 14.80 -5.93
CA LYS A 235 -10.74 15.71 -4.95
C LYS A 235 -9.30 15.34 -4.67
N THR A 236 -8.51 16.30 -4.22
CA THR A 236 -7.32 16.05 -3.40
C THR A 236 -7.78 15.71 -1.98
N LEU A 237 -7.47 14.52 -1.51
CA LEU A 237 -7.84 14.07 -0.17
C LEU A 237 -6.86 14.61 0.88
N ALA A 238 -5.55 14.49 0.62
CA ALA A 238 -4.50 14.95 1.53
C ALA A 238 -3.28 15.41 0.74
N GLN A 239 -2.59 16.43 1.23
CA GLN A 239 -1.41 17.00 0.59
C GLN A 239 -0.40 17.48 1.65
N GLY A 240 0.90 17.36 1.32
CA GLY A 240 1.99 17.81 2.19
C GLY A 240 2.21 16.91 3.41
N ALA A 241 2.94 17.43 4.39
CA ALA A 241 3.23 16.66 5.62
C ALA A 241 1.96 16.18 6.32
N PRO A 242 1.93 14.94 6.85
CA PRO A 242 3.07 14.04 7.03
C PRO A 242 3.35 13.09 5.85
N LEU A 243 2.76 13.30 4.67
CA LEU A 243 3.06 12.52 3.48
C LEU A 243 4.50 12.80 3.02
N ASN A 244 5.22 11.72 2.68
CA ASN A 244 6.57 11.78 2.13
C ASN A 244 6.82 10.54 1.29
N GLN A 245 6.82 10.70 -0.03
CA GLN A 245 6.84 9.60 -0.99
C GLN A 245 5.76 8.53 -0.65
N PRO A 246 4.48 8.91 -0.57
CA PRO A 246 3.40 7.99 -0.20
C PRO A 246 3.24 6.90 -1.27
N TRP A 247 3.14 5.62 -0.83
CA TRP A 247 2.95 4.52 -1.78
C TRP A 247 1.81 3.58 -1.40
N GLY A 248 1.92 2.83 -0.31
CA GLY A 248 0.91 1.84 0.09
C GLY A 248 -0.33 2.51 0.67
N ILE A 249 -1.50 2.08 0.24
CA ILE A 249 -2.80 2.63 0.65
C ILE A 249 -3.69 1.49 1.12
N ALA A 250 -4.27 1.60 2.31
CA ALA A 250 -5.21 0.62 2.86
C ALA A 250 -6.25 1.27 3.78
N VAL A 251 -7.47 0.72 3.82
CA VAL A 251 -8.49 1.14 4.79
C VAL A 251 -8.39 0.29 6.04
N ALA A 252 -8.24 0.93 7.19
CA ALA A 252 -8.20 0.25 8.48
C ALA A 252 -9.60 -0.29 8.85
N PRO A 253 -9.71 -1.58 9.22
CA PRO A 253 -10.96 -2.16 9.66
C PRO A 253 -11.41 -1.57 11.02
N LYS A 254 -12.69 -1.75 11.34
CA LYS A 254 -13.30 -1.21 12.57
C LYS A 254 -12.67 -1.68 13.90
N ASN A 255 -11.82 -2.69 13.86
CA ASN A 255 -11.16 -3.30 15.02
C ASN A 255 -9.62 -3.16 14.95
N PHE A 256 -9.11 -2.09 14.34
CA PHE A 256 -7.68 -1.76 14.28
C PHE A 256 -7.26 -0.72 15.35
N GLY A 257 -7.90 -0.69 16.49
CA GLY A 257 -7.58 0.24 17.59
C GLY A 257 -7.99 1.69 17.27
N ALA A 258 -7.23 2.69 17.76
CA ALA A 258 -7.57 4.11 17.59
C ALA A 258 -7.53 4.61 16.15
N LEU A 259 -6.86 3.89 15.24
CA LEU A 259 -6.81 4.23 13.82
C LEU A 259 -7.82 3.44 12.99
N SER A 260 -8.84 2.83 13.63
CA SER A 260 -9.94 2.14 12.94
C SER A 260 -10.69 3.08 12.00
N ASN A 261 -11.17 2.54 10.87
CA ASN A 261 -11.96 3.26 9.85
C ASN A 261 -11.25 4.48 9.22
N THR A 262 -9.92 4.50 9.22
CA THR A 262 -9.13 5.54 8.56
C THR A 262 -8.46 5.02 7.29
N LEU A 263 -8.05 5.93 6.43
CA LEU A 263 -7.14 5.63 5.34
C LEU A 263 -5.71 5.60 5.88
N LEU A 264 -5.05 4.46 5.76
CA LEU A 264 -3.63 4.32 6.09
C LEU A 264 -2.80 4.51 4.84
N VAL A 265 -1.75 5.31 4.95
CA VAL A 265 -0.80 5.59 3.86
C VAL A 265 0.62 5.35 4.38
N SER A 266 1.38 4.50 3.66
CA SER A 266 2.80 4.28 3.94
C SER A 266 3.66 5.33 3.24
N ASN A 267 4.71 5.79 3.91
CA ASN A 267 5.74 6.64 3.34
C ASN A 267 6.98 5.82 2.98
N ASN A 268 7.43 5.88 1.72
CA ASN A 268 8.62 5.19 1.26
C ASN A 268 9.85 6.07 1.43
N THR A 269 10.43 6.03 2.60
CA THR A 269 11.65 6.77 2.98
C THR A 269 12.53 5.93 3.90
N ASN A 270 13.78 6.36 4.15
CA ASN A 270 14.68 5.72 5.13
C ASN A 270 14.12 5.74 6.57
N SER A 271 13.08 6.51 6.81
CA SER A 271 12.34 6.58 8.07
C SER A 271 10.84 6.47 7.82
N GLY A 272 10.45 5.47 7.01
CA GLY A 272 9.08 5.26 6.57
C GLY A 272 8.12 5.09 7.74
N THR A 273 6.99 5.79 7.69
CA THR A 273 5.91 5.75 8.68
C THR A 273 4.60 5.39 8.00
N ILE A 274 3.62 4.93 8.78
CA ILE A 274 2.24 4.74 8.33
C ILE A 274 1.39 5.83 8.97
N ASN A 275 0.77 6.65 8.14
CA ASN A 275 -0.03 7.79 8.55
C ASN A 275 -1.50 7.53 8.25
N ALA A 276 -2.37 7.92 9.19
CA ALA A 276 -3.80 7.73 9.13
C ALA A 276 -4.51 9.04 8.81
N PHE A 277 -5.46 8.98 7.88
CA PHE A 277 -6.28 10.10 7.44
C PHE A 277 -7.76 9.75 7.52
N ASN A 278 -8.60 10.72 7.80
CA ASN A 278 -10.04 10.56 7.68
C ASN A 278 -10.40 10.34 6.20
N LEU A 279 -11.18 9.31 5.88
CA LEU A 279 -11.55 8.94 4.51
C LEU A 279 -12.37 10.00 3.77
N GLU A 280 -13.15 10.79 4.49
CA GLU A 280 -14.02 11.81 3.89
C GLU A 280 -13.33 13.16 3.78
N SER A 281 -12.78 13.64 4.91
CA SER A 281 -12.21 14.99 5.00
C SER A 281 -10.73 15.07 4.63
N GLY A 282 -10.00 13.93 4.61
CA GLY A 282 -8.55 13.90 4.44
C GLY A 282 -7.76 14.44 5.63
N GLN A 283 -8.44 14.79 6.73
CA GLN A 283 -7.77 15.28 7.92
C GLN A 283 -6.82 14.21 8.48
N PHE A 284 -5.60 14.61 8.81
CA PHE A 284 -4.63 13.75 9.49
C PHE A 284 -5.14 13.38 10.90
N VAL A 285 -5.17 12.08 11.17
CA VAL A 285 -5.66 11.51 12.44
C VAL A 285 -4.50 11.15 13.36
N GLY A 286 -3.43 10.59 12.80
CA GLY A 286 -2.27 10.17 13.59
C GLY A 286 -1.34 9.26 12.80
N THR A 287 -0.20 8.94 13.40
CA THR A 287 0.79 7.98 12.89
C THR A 287 0.73 6.70 13.71
N VAL A 288 0.94 5.54 13.09
CA VAL A 288 1.02 4.25 13.79
C VAL A 288 2.18 4.28 14.79
N ARG A 289 1.90 4.02 16.07
CA ARG A 289 2.86 4.12 17.18
C ARG A 289 3.00 2.81 17.93
N ASP A 290 4.19 2.58 18.46
CA ASP A 290 4.48 1.42 19.31
C ASP A 290 3.83 1.56 20.73
N THR A 291 4.05 0.55 21.57
CA THR A 291 3.54 0.52 22.96
C THR A 291 4.17 1.58 23.88
N ASN A 292 5.24 2.24 23.44
CA ASN A 292 5.89 3.35 24.15
C ASN A 292 5.47 4.72 23.60
N GLY A 293 4.52 4.76 22.66
CA GLY A 293 4.04 5.97 22.02
C GLY A 293 4.99 6.54 20.96
N LYS A 294 6.05 5.83 20.56
CA LYS A 294 6.97 6.21 19.49
C LYS A 294 6.41 5.77 18.14
N ASN A 295 6.62 6.59 17.10
CA ASN A 295 6.25 6.18 15.74
C ASN A 295 6.95 4.87 15.39
N ILE A 296 6.20 3.92 14.82
CA ILE A 296 6.79 2.75 14.16
C ILE A 296 7.45 3.25 12.89
N VAL A 297 8.74 2.99 12.76
CA VAL A 297 9.59 3.39 11.62
C VAL A 297 10.10 2.14 10.92
N ILE A 298 9.91 2.09 9.60
CA ILE A 298 10.33 0.99 8.73
C ILE A 298 11.07 1.59 7.55
N ASP A 299 12.35 1.25 7.39
CA ASP A 299 13.20 1.73 6.32
C ASP A 299 12.68 1.29 4.96
N GLN A 300 12.48 2.23 4.02
CA GLN A 300 11.95 2.02 2.66
C GLN A 300 10.65 1.21 2.68
N LEU A 301 9.66 1.68 3.45
CA LEU A 301 8.36 1.04 3.59
C LEU A 301 7.55 1.16 2.28
N TRP A 302 7.09 0.03 1.74
CA TRP A 302 6.31 -0.08 0.52
C TRP A 302 4.84 -0.45 0.79
N GLY A 303 4.47 -1.68 0.43
CA GLY A 303 3.11 -2.18 0.50
C GLY A 303 2.58 -2.33 1.92
N ILE A 304 1.31 -2.01 2.10
CA ILE A 304 0.54 -2.31 3.32
C ILE A 304 -0.78 -2.96 2.96
N ARG A 305 -1.15 -4.05 3.65
CA ARG A 305 -2.40 -4.76 3.39
C ARG A 305 -2.89 -5.51 4.62
N PHE A 306 -4.19 -5.44 4.88
CA PHE A 306 -4.79 -6.22 5.98
C PHE A 306 -4.93 -7.69 5.63
N GLY A 307 -4.86 -8.54 6.67
CA GLY A 307 -5.14 -9.96 6.57
C GLY A 307 -6.56 -10.23 6.08
N GLY A 308 -6.78 -11.43 5.50
CA GLY A 308 -8.07 -11.84 4.93
C GLY A 308 -8.99 -12.58 5.89
N GLY A 309 -8.54 -12.89 7.10
CA GLY A 309 -9.30 -13.69 8.07
C GLY A 309 -9.13 -15.20 7.90
N SER A 310 -8.26 -15.65 7.00
CA SER A 310 -7.94 -17.06 6.80
C SER A 310 -6.69 -17.49 7.55
N LYS A 311 -6.49 -18.80 7.74
CA LYS A 311 -5.25 -19.36 8.30
C LYS A 311 -4.02 -19.06 7.44
N ASN A 312 -4.21 -18.76 6.15
CA ASN A 312 -3.13 -18.52 5.20
C ASN A 312 -2.65 -17.06 5.19
N ASN A 313 -3.48 -16.10 5.61
CA ASN A 313 -3.16 -14.68 5.48
C ASN A 313 -3.47 -13.84 6.73
N GLY A 314 -3.68 -14.50 7.88
CA GLY A 314 -3.85 -13.83 9.16
C GLY A 314 -5.21 -13.17 9.36
N ARG A 315 -5.38 -12.53 10.52
CA ARG A 315 -6.63 -11.89 10.93
C ARG A 315 -6.88 -10.60 10.16
N THR A 316 -8.14 -10.22 10.02
CA THR A 316 -8.54 -9.01 9.30
C THR A 316 -8.07 -7.69 9.93
N ASN A 317 -7.63 -7.72 11.20
CA ASN A 317 -7.06 -6.58 11.91
C ASN A 317 -5.52 -6.64 12.05
N GLN A 318 -4.85 -7.48 11.29
CA GLN A 318 -3.40 -7.53 11.19
C GLN A 318 -2.98 -6.80 9.92
N LEU A 319 -2.17 -5.74 10.05
CA LEU A 319 -1.64 -4.99 8.93
C LEU A 319 -0.28 -5.56 8.52
N PHE A 320 -0.23 -6.23 7.39
CA PHE A 320 1.02 -6.74 6.81
C PHE A 320 1.68 -5.65 5.98
N PHE A 321 3.00 -5.69 5.88
CA PHE A 321 3.78 -4.74 5.12
C PHE A 321 4.96 -5.38 4.40
N THR A 322 5.44 -4.70 3.36
CA THR A 322 6.68 -4.98 2.64
C THR A 322 7.60 -3.77 2.72
N ALA A 323 8.90 -4.00 2.66
CA ALA A 323 9.89 -2.93 2.70
C ALA A 323 11.19 -3.33 1.98
N GLY A 324 11.96 -2.33 1.55
CA GLY A 324 13.28 -2.46 0.92
C GLY A 324 14.40 -1.80 1.74
N PRO A 325 14.71 -2.25 2.97
CA PRO A 325 15.73 -1.61 3.79
C PRO A 325 17.08 -1.51 3.09
N HIS A 326 17.97 -0.66 3.62
CA HIS A 326 19.31 -0.41 3.08
C HIS A 326 19.27 0.07 1.61
N ASN A 327 18.48 1.10 1.34
CA ASN A 327 18.34 1.67 0.00
C ASN A 327 17.90 0.62 -1.05
N ASN A 328 16.91 -0.20 -0.69
CA ASN A 328 16.33 -1.26 -1.52
C ASN A 328 17.26 -2.45 -1.83
N LEU A 329 18.39 -2.60 -1.10
CA LEU A 329 19.30 -3.73 -1.25
C LEU A 329 18.92 -4.93 -0.38
N ALA A 330 18.07 -4.73 0.61
CA ALA A 330 17.50 -5.79 1.43
C ALA A 330 15.97 -5.84 1.24
N GLY A 331 15.34 -6.87 1.81
CA GLY A 331 13.89 -7.02 1.78
C GLY A 331 13.33 -7.39 3.15
N MET A 332 12.07 -7.00 3.39
CA MET A 332 11.34 -7.28 4.61
C MET A 332 9.86 -7.53 4.34
N PHE A 333 9.33 -8.61 4.88
CA PHE A 333 7.89 -8.84 5.05
C PHE A 333 7.58 -8.89 6.54
N GLY A 334 6.56 -8.17 6.98
CA GLY A 334 6.24 -8.10 8.39
C GLY A 334 4.78 -7.83 8.67
N VAL A 335 4.44 -7.74 9.96
CA VAL A 335 3.07 -7.50 10.44
C VAL A 335 3.05 -6.52 11.60
N ILE A 336 2.03 -5.67 11.60
CA ILE A 336 1.68 -4.74 12.67
C ILE A 336 0.35 -5.17 13.26
N ASN A 337 0.34 -5.42 14.57
CA ASN A 337 -0.84 -5.84 15.32
C ASN A 337 -1.31 -4.70 16.23
N SER A 338 -2.61 -4.41 16.26
CA SER A 338 -3.21 -3.60 17.32
C SER A 338 -3.24 -4.38 18.63
N LYS A 339 -2.90 -3.73 19.74
CA LYS A 339 -2.99 -4.28 21.11
C LYS A 339 -4.24 -3.78 21.81
#